data_4f403d76d5b551dbf40e94d7e81b4220
#
_entry.id   4f403d76d5b551dbf40e94d7e81b4220
#
_cell.length_a   1.000
_cell.length_b   1.000
_cell.length_c   1.000
_cell.angle_alpha   90.00
_cell.angle_beta   90.00
_cell.angle_gamma   90.00
#
_symmetry.space_group_name_H-M   'P 1'
#
loop_
_entity.id
_entity.type
_entity.pdbx_description
1 polymer ?
#
loop_
_entity_poly.entity_id
_entity_poly.type
_entity_poly.pdbx_seq_one_letter_code
_entity_poly.pdbx_strand_id
1 'polypeptide(L)'
;APAARLILTGCAARLFADYKPRPGAIWAAPDLLVPQEDKSRLLNGPWPDLDGDLASDLAGDCAEQAVTTAHALAKPAPASAPTSAQAAFPPFQISAFKRARPVLKVQDGCAHRCTYCIVPSTRGKPRSRPVEEIVSEARRLLQAGHTEIMVSGINLGQYGRGADTGDFWSLLRTLDAALAPEFAGQARLRISSLEPGQLDQHGLDALMACRMLCPHLHISLQHGSQAVLKRMGRGHYTPAMLENAVSVLSAHWPVMGLGADIIAGFPGETEDDMRRLLELIERLPMSYAHVFPYSRRPGTAADRFDGQIAHSLKLERAARLRDAVASKQQAFLAEQLKLPRMLVAADNPQAFAEPATVAAGAATTGAAPAGANGAPAPEAAGKPKKNTVKGVNEYYAACSIRLPAQGKRPGADAGLLPARPVAVTEKGLVVELIESE
;
A
#
# COMPACT_ATOMS: atom_id res chain seq x y z
N ALA A 1 3.67 -36.74 -6.50
CA ALA A 1 3.12 -35.39 -6.51
C ALA A 1 3.27 -34.82 -7.93
N PRO A 2 2.25 -34.18 -8.51
CA PRO A 2 2.43 -33.49 -9.78
C PRO A 2 3.54 -32.45 -9.62
N ALA A 3 4.41 -32.29 -10.64
CA ALA A 3 5.48 -31.33 -10.59
C ALA A 3 4.89 -29.92 -10.51
N ALA A 4 5.21 -29.19 -9.45
CA ALA A 4 4.78 -27.81 -9.32
C ALA A 4 5.36 -26.96 -10.45
N ARG A 5 4.53 -26.20 -11.17
CA ARG A 5 4.97 -25.27 -12.22
C ARG A 5 5.22 -23.89 -11.64
N LEU A 6 6.27 -23.24 -12.09
CA LEU A 6 6.68 -21.90 -11.62
C LEU A 6 6.23 -20.85 -12.63
N ILE A 7 5.28 -20.01 -12.23
CA ILE A 7 4.84 -18.84 -13.03
C ILE A 7 5.48 -17.59 -12.45
N LEU A 8 6.26 -16.87 -13.24
CA LEU A 8 6.83 -15.58 -12.88
C LEU A 8 6.06 -14.46 -13.56
N THR A 9 5.48 -13.57 -12.77
CA THR A 9 4.73 -12.42 -13.28
C THR A 9 5.12 -11.13 -12.56
N GLY A 10 4.65 -10.00 -13.06
CA GLY A 10 4.86 -8.69 -12.46
C GLY A 10 6.05 -7.94 -13.06
N CYS A 11 6.54 -6.93 -12.32
CA CYS A 11 7.57 -6.01 -12.82
C CYS A 11 8.90 -6.70 -13.21
N ALA A 12 9.21 -7.81 -12.57
CA ALA A 12 10.46 -8.55 -12.82
C ALA A 12 10.37 -9.52 -14.01
N ALA A 13 9.18 -9.87 -14.50
CA ALA A 13 9.02 -10.89 -15.55
C ALA A 13 9.84 -10.58 -16.81
N ARG A 14 9.86 -9.32 -17.27
CA ARG A 14 10.67 -8.91 -18.43
C ARG A 14 12.17 -9.08 -18.24
N LEU A 15 12.67 -8.98 -17.00
CA LEU A 15 14.09 -9.14 -16.70
C LEU A 15 14.54 -10.59 -16.77
N PHE A 16 13.61 -11.53 -16.71
CA PHE A 16 13.85 -12.95 -16.76
C PHE A 16 13.54 -13.56 -18.13
N ALA A 17 13.11 -12.77 -19.11
CA ALA A 17 12.81 -13.25 -20.45
C ALA A 17 14.01 -13.97 -21.09
N ASP A 18 15.24 -13.46 -20.84
CA ASP A 18 16.50 -14.04 -21.33
C ASP A 18 17.31 -14.71 -20.22
N TYR A 19 16.69 -14.97 -19.06
CA TYR A 19 17.39 -15.54 -17.91
C TYR A 19 17.73 -17.01 -18.15
N LYS A 20 19.03 -17.30 -18.18
CA LYS A 20 19.57 -18.67 -18.17
C LYS A 20 20.13 -18.96 -16.78
N PRO A 21 19.59 -19.95 -16.04
CA PRO A 21 20.15 -20.34 -14.76
C PRO A 21 21.64 -20.70 -14.90
N ARG A 22 22.47 -20.19 -14.01
CA ARG A 22 23.87 -20.60 -13.91
C ARG A 22 23.93 -22.00 -13.35
N PRO A 23 24.95 -22.85 -13.76
CA PRO A 23 25.18 -24.12 -13.10
C PRO A 23 25.29 -23.94 -11.58
N GLY A 24 24.53 -24.68 -10.82
CA GLY A 24 24.47 -24.56 -9.35
C GLY A 24 23.54 -23.48 -8.81
N ALA A 25 22.76 -22.78 -9.65
CA ALA A 25 21.74 -21.85 -9.18
C ALA A 25 20.62 -22.60 -8.44
N ILE A 26 20.19 -22.03 -7.30
CA ILE A 26 19.10 -22.56 -6.45
C ILE A 26 17.72 -22.38 -7.14
N TRP A 27 17.66 -21.61 -8.22
CA TRP A 27 16.42 -21.22 -8.93
C TRP A 27 16.31 -21.99 -10.25
N ALA A 28 15.20 -22.67 -10.44
CA ALA A 28 14.81 -23.16 -11.76
C ALA A 28 14.38 -22.01 -12.66
N ALA A 29 14.51 -22.14 -13.98
CA ALA A 29 13.85 -21.23 -14.90
C ALA A 29 12.33 -21.33 -14.69
N PRO A 30 11.59 -20.21 -14.74
CA PRO A 30 10.13 -20.26 -14.64
C PRO A 30 9.55 -20.98 -15.87
N ASP A 31 8.54 -21.79 -15.65
CA ASP A 31 7.83 -22.50 -16.72
C ASP A 31 7.02 -21.52 -17.59
N LEU A 32 6.58 -20.41 -16.99
CA LEU A 32 5.84 -19.36 -17.69
C LEU A 32 6.26 -17.97 -17.20
N LEU A 33 6.56 -17.08 -18.15
CA LEU A 33 6.81 -15.67 -17.92
C LEU A 33 5.60 -14.85 -18.39
N VAL A 34 4.95 -14.11 -17.47
CA VAL A 34 3.83 -13.25 -17.81
C VAL A 34 4.22 -11.79 -17.52
N PRO A 35 4.54 -11.01 -18.56
CA PRO A 35 4.82 -9.59 -18.42
C PRO A 35 3.68 -8.83 -17.72
N GLN A 36 4.00 -7.67 -17.13
CA GLN A 36 3.02 -6.89 -16.36
C GLN A 36 1.82 -6.46 -17.21
N GLU A 37 2.01 -6.17 -18.48
CA GLU A 37 0.96 -5.80 -19.44
C GLU A 37 0.02 -6.97 -19.77
N ASP A 38 0.50 -8.19 -19.72
CA ASP A 38 -0.27 -9.40 -20.02
C ASP A 38 -0.87 -10.04 -18.75
N LYS A 39 -0.76 -9.40 -17.60
CA LYS A 39 -1.20 -9.96 -16.33
C LYS A 39 -2.70 -10.28 -16.30
N SER A 40 -3.52 -9.57 -17.05
CA SER A 40 -4.94 -9.88 -17.23
C SER A 40 -5.18 -11.26 -17.84
N ARG A 41 -4.23 -11.79 -18.62
CA ARG A 41 -4.31 -13.15 -19.15
C ARG A 41 -4.24 -14.23 -18.05
N LEU A 42 -3.67 -13.91 -16.87
CA LEU A 42 -3.68 -14.81 -15.72
C LEU A 42 -5.10 -15.09 -15.19
N LEU A 43 -6.05 -14.22 -15.50
CA LEU A 43 -7.43 -14.34 -15.05
C LEU A 43 -8.33 -15.09 -16.05
N ASN A 44 -7.93 -15.13 -17.33
CA ASN A 44 -8.84 -15.49 -18.42
C ASN A 44 -8.55 -16.82 -19.11
N GLY A 45 -7.52 -17.62 -18.73
CA GLY A 45 -7.21 -18.89 -19.43
C GLY A 45 -7.60 -18.95 -20.93
N PRO A 46 -7.32 -19.95 -21.65
CA PRO A 46 -6.63 -21.19 -21.31
C PRO A 46 -5.13 -20.97 -21.25
N TRP A 47 -4.52 -21.63 -20.33
CA TRP A 47 -3.05 -21.71 -20.26
C TRP A 47 -2.61 -22.74 -21.26
N PRO A 48 -1.99 -22.38 -22.40
CA PRO A 48 -1.44 -23.40 -23.28
C PRO A 48 -0.45 -24.21 -22.44
N ASP A 49 -0.59 -25.51 -22.41
CA ASP A 49 0.25 -26.48 -21.70
C ASP A 49 0.04 -26.67 -20.17
N LEU A 50 -1.02 -26.16 -19.59
CA LEU A 50 -1.45 -26.56 -18.24
C LEU A 50 -2.58 -27.58 -18.34
N ASP A 51 -2.23 -28.85 -18.59
CA ASP A 51 -3.24 -29.92 -18.58
C ASP A 51 -3.82 -30.11 -17.19
N GLY A 52 -5.08 -29.87 -17.06
CA GLY A 52 -6.08 -30.55 -16.23
C GLY A 52 -6.37 -29.90 -14.91
N ASP A 53 -5.67 -29.66 -13.88
CA ASP A 53 -6.23 -29.53 -12.53
C ASP A 53 -6.17 -28.14 -11.86
N LEU A 54 -5.41 -27.19 -12.37
CA LEU A 54 -5.34 -25.84 -11.79
C LEU A 54 -6.44 -24.88 -12.27
N ALA A 55 -7.16 -25.23 -13.33
CA ALA A 55 -8.25 -24.42 -13.85
C ALA A 55 -9.50 -24.50 -12.95
N SER A 56 -9.70 -25.61 -12.23
CA SER A 56 -10.84 -25.83 -11.35
C SER A 56 -10.73 -25.08 -10.03
N ASP A 57 -9.53 -24.96 -9.48
CA ASP A 57 -9.31 -24.27 -8.19
C ASP A 57 -9.30 -22.74 -8.28
N LEU A 58 -9.08 -22.20 -9.49
CA LEU A 58 -9.15 -20.75 -9.76
C LEU A 58 -10.50 -20.30 -10.32
N ALA A 59 -11.34 -21.23 -10.80
CA ALA A 59 -12.67 -20.96 -11.37
C ALA A 59 -13.82 -20.97 -10.34
N GLY A 60 -13.54 -21.23 -9.09
CA GLY A 60 -14.53 -21.08 -8.02
C GLY A 60 -14.89 -19.62 -7.80
N ASP A 61 -16.09 -19.22 -8.22
CA ASP A 61 -16.80 -17.96 -8.01
C ASP A 61 -16.85 -16.90 -9.15
N CYS A 62 -16.44 -17.20 -10.39
CA CYS A 62 -16.64 -16.25 -11.50
C CYS A 62 -17.19 -16.87 -12.79
N ALA A 63 -18.02 -17.90 -12.70
CA ALA A 63 -18.64 -18.52 -13.87
C ALA A 63 -20.09 -18.04 -14.05
N GLU A 64 -20.25 -16.83 -14.62
CA GLU A 64 -21.43 -16.49 -15.43
C GLU A 64 -21.09 -15.29 -16.33
N GLN A 65 -20.96 -15.59 -17.61
CA GLN A 65 -20.81 -14.76 -18.81
C GLN A 65 -19.45 -14.88 -19.52
N ALA A 66 -19.19 -16.04 -20.10
CA ALA A 66 -18.22 -16.16 -21.18
C ALA A 66 -18.95 -16.66 -22.45
N VAL A 67 -19.27 -15.74 -23.35
CA VAL A 67 -19.71 -16.06 -24.71
C VAL A 67 -18.46 -16.19 -25.60
N THR A 68 -18.28 -17.42 -26.10
CA THR A 68 -17.59 -17.88 -27.32
C THR A 68 -16.92 -16.84 -28.21
N THR A 69 -15.61 -16.99 -28.40
CA THR A 69 -14.97 -17.03 -29.74
C THR A 69 -13.57 -17.67 -29.64
N ALA A 70 -13.47 -18.85 -30.23
CA ALA A 70 -12.19 -19.54 -30.47
C ALA A 70 -11.47 -18.86 -31.63
N HIS A 71 -10.25 -18.39 -31.44
CA HIS A 71 -9.32 -18.09 -32.51
C HIS A 71 -7.97 -18.75 -32.24
N ALA A 72 -7.53 -19.50 -33.25
CA ALA A 72 -6.31 -20.27 -33.27
C ALA A 72 -5.05 -19.43 -33.01
N LEU A 73 -4.16 -19.96 -32.16
CA LEU A 73 -2.88 -19.36 -31.80
C LEU A 73 -1.87 -19.51 -32.92
N ALA A 74 -1.49 -18.40 -33.57
CA ALA A 74 -0.30 -18.30 -34.42
C ALA A 74 0.94 -18.09 -33.55
N LYS A 75 2.09 -18.70 -33.93
CA LYS A 75 3.38 -18.46 -33.31
C LYS A 75 3.71 -16.98 -33.18
N PRO A 76 4.36 -16.52 -32.10
CA PRO A 76 4.73 -15.13 -31.99
C PRO A 76 5.77 -14.75 -33.03
N ALA A 77 5.42 -13.77 -33.86
CA ALA A 77 6.39 -13.09 -34.73
C ALA A 77 7.32 -12.21 -33.84
N PRO A 78 8.57 -11.93 -34.30
CA PRO A 78 9.47 -11.09 -33.54
C PRO A 78 8.86 -9.71 -33.31
N ALA A 79 8.98 -9.21 -32.08
CA ALA A 79 8.37 -7.99 -31.62
C ALA A 79 8.77 -6.80 -32.50
N SER A 80 7.90 -6.38 -33.39
CA SER A 80 7.95 -5.07 -34.01
C SER A 80 7.69 -4.02 -32.92
N ALA A 81 8.52 -2.97 -32.89
CA ALA A 81 8.38 -1.85 -31.97
C ALA A 81 6.95 -1.30 -32.02
N PRO A 82 6.30 -0.99 -30.88
CA PRO A 82 4.96 -0.46 -30.89
C PRO A 82 4.98 0.93 -31.50
N THR A 83 4.28 1.07 -32.62
CA THR A 83 3.85 2.36 -33.15
C THR A 83 3.09 3.12 -32.05
N SER A 84 3.29 4.42 -31.98
CA SER A 84 2.97 5.38 -30.94
C SER A 84 1.48 5.64 -30.64
N ALA A 85 0.66 4.61 -30.56
CA ALA A 85 -0.61 4.71 -29.86
C ALA A 85 -0.31 4.54 -28.37
N GLN A 86 -0.51 5.57 -27.56
CA GLN A 86 -0.44 5.48 -26.11
C GLN A 86 -1.34 4.32 -25.69
N ALA A 87 -0.73 3.21 -25.23
CA ALA A 87 -1.50 2.07 -24.79
C ALA A 87 -2.44 2.53 -23.68
N ALA A 88 -3.72 2.45 -23.92
CA ALA A 88 -4.77 2.81 -22.98
C ALA A 88 -4.49 2.14 -21.62
N PHE A 89 -4.85 2.79 -20.53
CA PHE A 89 -4.78 2.19 -19.21
C PHE A 89 -5.64 0.92 -19.26
N PRO A 90 -5.10 -0.26 -18.92
CA PRO A 90 -5.90 -1.48 -19.02
C PRO A 90 -7.16 -1.33 -18.18
N PRO A 91 -8.35 -1.71 -18.68
CA PRO A 91 -9.58 -1.65 -17.92
C PRO A 91 -9.39 -2.46 -16.63
N PHE A 92 -9.54 -1.80 -15.51
CA PHE A 92 -9.35 -2.38 -14.20
C PHE A 92 -10.57 -2.04 -13.35
N GLN A 93 -11.47 -2.99 -13.19
CA GLN A 93 -12.62 -2.84 -12.31
C GLN A 93 -12.45 -3.76 -11.11
N ILE A 94 -12.31 -3.18 -9.91
CA ILE A 94 -12.39 -3.94 -8.68
C ILE A 94 -13.85 -3.92 -8.24
N SER A 95 -14.51 -5.04 -8.30
CA SER A 95 -15.89 -5.22 -7.81
C SER A 95 -15.94 -5.62 -6.34
N ALA A 96 -14.86 -6.24 -5.82
CA ALA A 96 -14.76 -6.59 -4.42
C ALA A 96 -13.30 -6.44 -3.96
N PHE A 97 -13.10 -5.88 -2.78
CA PHE A 97 -11.79 -5.71 -2.17
C PHE A 97 -11.78 -6.41 -0.81
N LYS A 98 -10.95 -7.45 -0.67
CA LYS A 98 -10.83 -8.20 0.59
C LYS A 98 -10.13 -7.44 1.71
N ARG A 99 -9.43 -6.33 1.39
CA ARG A 99 -8.75 -5.48 2.38
C ARG A 99 -9.65 -4.31 2.75
N ALA A 100 -9.62 -3.91 3.99
CA ALA A 100 -10.42 -2.79 4.51
C ALA A 100 -10.19 -1.46 3.76
N ARG A 101 -8.98 -1.27 3.22
CA ARG A 101 -8.57 -0.05 2.52
C ARG A 101 -8.26 -0.37 1.06
N PRO A 102 -9.23 -0.17 0.15
CA PRO A 102 -9.01 -0.37 -1.28
C PRO A 102 -7.99 0.64 -1.83
N VAL A 103 -7.24 0.17 -2.83
CA VAL A 103 -6.28 0.99 -3.57
C VAL A 103 -6.92 1.44 -4.88
N LEU A 104 -7.18 2.73 -5.00
CA LEU A 104 -7.62 3.38 -6.21
C LEU A 104 -6.40 3.74 -7.06
N LYS A 105 -6.09 2.92 -8.03
CA LYS A 105 -4.95 3.14 -8.92
C LYS A 105 -5.31 4.16 -9.98
N VAL A 106 -4.63 5.31 -9.98
CA VAL A 106 -4.88 6.43 -10.91
C VAL A 106 -3.80 6.58 -11.98
N GLN A 107 -2.59 6.07 -11.72
CA GLN A 107 -1.43 6.28 -12.58
C GLN A 107 -0.52 5.04 -12.60
N ASP A 108 0.16 4.76 -13.72
CA ASP A 108 1.18 3.71 -13.86
C ASP A 108 2.35 4.18 -14.72
N GLY A 109 3.50 3.52 -14.58
CA GLY A 109 4.74 3.88 -15.27
C GLY A 109 5.41 5.13 -14.71
N CYS A 110 6.66 5.38 -15.14
CA CYS A 110 7.45 6.53 -14.66
C CYS A 110 8.49 6.93 -15.71
N ALA A 111 8.64 8.23 -15.96
CA ALA A 111 9.67 8.78 -16.86
C ALA A 111 10.89 9.33 -16.11
N HIS A 112 10.92 9.28 -14.77
CA HIS A 112 12.10 9.69 -14.01
C HIS A 112 13.26 8.72 -14.24
N ARG A 113 14.46 9.26 -14.25
CA ARG A 113 15.71 8.51 -14.45
C ARG A 113 16.49 8.36 -13.14
N CYS A 114 15.79 8.00 -12.06
CA CYS A 114 16.46 7.71 -10.80
C CYS A 114 17.47 6.58 -11.01
N THR A 115 18.72 6.81 -10.63
CA THR A 115 19.85 5.94 -11.00
C THR A 115 19.76 4.52 -10.41
N TYR A 116 18.98 4.32 -9.36
CA TYR A 116 18.75 3.03 -8.67
C TYR A 116 17.48 2.32 -9.12
N CYS A 117 16.62 2.98 -9.89
CA CYS A 117 15.25 2.52 -10.11
C CYS A 117 15.09 1.78 -11.41
N ILE A 118 14.45 0.61 -11.34
CA ILE A 118 14.17 -0.25 -12.48
C ILE A 118 12.79 -0.02 -13.08
N VAL A 119 11.92 0.74 -12.40
CA VAL A 119 10.53 0.96 -12.79
C VAL A 119 10.37 1.45 -14.24
N PRO A 120 11.15 2.42 -14.75
CA PRO A 120 11.01 2.84 -16.14
C PRO A 120 11.19 1.70 -17.16
N SER A 121 12.09 0.76 -16.87
CA SER A 121 12.34 -0.41 -17.74
C SER A 121 11.25 -1.47 -17.66
N THR A 122 10.58 -1.58 -16.49
CA THR A 122 9.61 -2.66 -16.24
C THR A 122 8.15 -2.23 -16.42
N ARG A 123 7.83 -0.95 -16.18
CA ARG A 123 6.48 -0.40 -16.27
C ARG A 123 6.28 0.55 -17.45
N GLY A 124 7.39 1.01 -18.06
CA GLY A 124 7.36 1.92 -19.21
C GLY A 124 6.99 3.37 -18.84
N LYS A 125 6.56 4.11 -19.87
CA LYS A 125 6.20 5.53 -19.76
C LYS A 125 5.00 5.76 -18.84
N PRO A 126 4.86 6.97 -18.27
CA PRO A 126 3.68 7.34 -17.49
C PRO A 126 2.39 7.17 -18.28
N ARG A 127 1.38 6.63 -17.64
CA ARG A 127 0.01 6.50 -18.15
C ARG A 127 -0.94 6.94 -17.06
N SER A 128 -1.90 7.74 -17.42
CA SER A 128 -2.93 8.26 -16.51
C SER A 128 -4.27 7.60 -16.83
N ARG A 129 -5.02 7.35 -15.80
CA ARG A 129 -6.37 6.84 -15.93
C ARG A 129 -7.34 8.01 -16.16
N PRO A 130 -8.41 7.86 -16.96
CA PRO A 130 -9.43 8.89 -17.14
C PRO A 130 -10.08 9.30 -15.82
N VAL A 131 -10.36 10.60 -15.66
CA VAL A 131 -10.92 11.16 -14.42
C VAL A 131 -12.26 10.54 -14.08
N GLU A 132 -13.13 10.38 -15.08
CA GLU A 132 -14.49 9.85 -14.95
C GLU A 132 -14.49 8.41 -14.42
N GLU A 133 -13.54 7.58 -14.89
CA GLU A 133 -13.38 6.21 -14.41
C GLU A 133 -12.90 6.17 -12.95
N ILE A 134 -11.98 7.08 -12.59
CA ILE A 134 -11.45 7.19 -11.23
C ILE A 134 -12.57 7.59 -10.26
N VAL A 135 -13.34 8.63 -10.61
CA VAL A 135 -14.46 9.12 -9.79
C VAL A 135 -15.54 8.04 -9.64
N SER A 136 -15.88 7.38 -10.76
CA SER A 136 -16.89 6.31 -10.76
C SER A 136 -16.47 5.13 -9.87
N GLU A 137 -15.19 4.70 -9.94
CA GLU A 137 -14.70 3.61 -9.09
C GLU A 137 -14.63 4.03 -7.62
N ALA A 138 -14.14 5.24 -7.34
CA ALA A 138 -14.09 5.75 -5.97
C ALA A 138 -15.49 5.78 -5.34
N ARG A 139 -16.51 6.27 -6.07
CA ARG A 139 -17.91 6.29 -5.61
C ARG A 139 -18.44 4.89 -5.34
N ARG A 140 -18.19 3.93 -6.23
CA ARG A 140 -18.62 2.52 -6.03
C ARG A 140 -17.98 1.90 -4.79
N LEU A 141 -16.71 2.16 -4.56
CA LEU A 141 -16.00 1.66 -3.37
C LEU A 141 -16.59 2.24 -2.08
N LEU A 142 -16.90 3.55 -2.05
CA LEU A 142 -17.52 4.20 -0.91
C LEU A 142 -18.96 3.67 -0.69
N GLN A 143 -19.74 3.52 -1.74
CA GLN A 143 -21.09 2.95 -1.68
C GLN A 143 -21.10 1.48 -1.24
N ALA A 144 -20.02 0.74 -1.51
CA ALA A 144 -19.82 -0.62 -1.00
C ALA A 144 -19.40 -0.67 0.49
N GLY A 145 -19.36 0.48 1.19
CA GLY A 145 -19.07 0.57 2.63
C GLY A 145 -17.59 0.72 2.98
N HIS A 146 -16.70 0.95 2.01
CA HIS A 146 -15.30 1.25 2.34
C HIS A 146 -15.19 2.68 2.88
N THR A 147 -14.51 2.83 4.02
CA THR A 147 -14.41 4.11 4.74
C THR A 147 -13.10 4.86 4.47
N GLU A 148 -12.10 4.21 3.89
CA GLU A 148 -10.84 4.83 3.51
C GLU A 148 -10.37 4.28 2.17
N ILE A 149 -10.13 5.17 1.18
CA ILE A 149 -9.59 4.83 -0.13
C ILE A 149 -8.16 5.37 -0.24
N MET A 150 -7.21 4.51 -0.66
CA MET A 150 -5.85 4.93 -0.95
C MET A 150 -5.70 5.28 -2.43
N VAL A 151 -5.56 6.56 -2.75
CA VAL A 151 -5.24 7.05 -4.10
C VAL A 151 -3.78 6.76 -4.40
N SER A 152 -3.49 5.95 -5.41
CA SER A 152 -2.17 5.40 -5.64
C SER A 152 -1.73 5.45 -7.10
N GLY A 153 -0.43 5.63 -7.30
CA GLY A 153 0.27 5.56 -8.57
C GLY A 153 1.74 5.21 -8.36
N ILE A 154 2.44 4.93 -9.44
CA ILE A 154 3.90 4.74 -9.42
C ILE A 154 4.62 6.06 -9.14
N ASN A 155 4.13 7.16 -9.73
CA ASN A 155 4.55 8.53 -9.45
C ASN A 155 3.37 9.46 -9.73
N LEU A 156 2.67 9.86 -8.69
CA LEU A 156 1.45 10.67 -8.79
C LEU A 156 1.68 12.01 -9.48
N GLY A 157 2.87 12.64 -9.31
CA GLY A 157 3.20 13.88 -10.01
C GLY A 157 3.40 13.74 -11.53
N GLN A 158 3.32 12.51 -12.05
CA GLN A 158 3.30 12.26 -13.50
C GLN A 158 1.89 11.92 -14.02
N TYR A 159 0.87 12.03 -13.19
CA TYR A 159 -0.52 11.99 -13.62
C TYR A 159 -0.79 13.17 -14.57
N GLY A 160 -1.52 12.91 -15.63
CA GLY A 160 -1.83 13.90 -16.68
C GLY A 160 -0.70 14.18 -17.67
N ARG A 161 0.51 13.68 -17.44
CA ARG A 161 1.64 13.93 -18.31
C ARG A 161 1.43 13.36 -19.72
N GLY A 162 1.26 14.27 -20.69
CA GLY A 162 1.00 13.91 -22.08
C GLY A 162 -0.44 13.49 -22.38
N ALA A 163 -1.39 13.90 -21.52
CA ALA A 163 -2.82 13.73 -21.70
C ALA A 163 -3.56 15.02 -21.26
N ASP A 164 -4.75 15.24 -21.78
CA ASP A 164 -5.60 16.40 -21.45
C ASP A 164 -6.42 16.19 -20.16
N THR A 165 -5.91 15.40 -19.22
CA THR A 165 -6.64 15.04 -17.98
C THR A 165 -6.35 15.96 -16.80
N GLY A 166 -5.59 17.05 -17.02
CA GLY A 166 -5.05 17.85 -15.93
C GLY A 166 -3.96 17.13 -15.14
N ASP A 167 -3.43 17.74 -14.09
CA ASP A 167 -2.43 17.18 -13.21
C ASP A 167 -3.06 16.41 -12.02
N PHE A 168 -2.22 15.82 -11.16
CA PHE A 168 -2.68 15.10 -9.98
C PHE A 168 -3.46 15.98 -8.98
N TRP A 169 -3.09 17.24 -8.86
CA TRP A 169 -3.75 18.16 -7.94
C TRP A 169 -5.14 18.55 -8.42
N SER A 170 -5.31 18.70 -9.73
CA SER A 170 -6.62 18.88 -10.37
C SER A 170 -7.50 17.64 -10.19
N LEU A 171 -6.93 16.44 -10.32
CA LEU A 171 -7.65 15.18 -10.02
C LEU A 171 -8.10 15.13 -8.56
N LEU A 172 -7.24 15.50 -7.61
CA LEU A 172 -7.57 15.49 -6.18
C LEU A 172 -8.74 16.42 -5.88
N ARG A 173 -8.73 17.64 -6.45
CA ARG A 173 -9.85 18.60 -6.33
C ARG A 173 -11.14 18.05 -6.94
N THR A 174 -11.04 17.40 -8.09
CA THR A 174 -12.20 16.79 -8.75
C THR A 174 -12.78 15.64 -7.93
N LEU A 175 -11.93 14.79 -7.34
CA LEU A 175 -12.37 13.73 -6.43
C LEU A 175 -13.08 14.31 -5.21
N ASP A 176 -12.49 15.33 -4.56
CA ASP A 176 -13.14 15.97 -3.41
C ASP A 176 -14.47 16.61 -3.77
N ALA A 177 -14.53 17.37 -4.86
CA ALA A 177 -15.76 18.01 -5.32
C ALA A 177 -16.87 17.00 -5.62
N ALA A 178 -16.52 15.85 -6.21
CA ALA A 178 -17.47 14.82 -6.60
C ALA A 178 -17.95 13.93 -5.44
N LEU A 179 -17.11 13.73 -4.41
CA LEU A 179 -17.36 12.75 -3.36
C LEU A 179 -17.71 13.38 -2.00
N ALA A 180 -17.14 14.54 -1.66
CA ALA A 180 -17.33 15.13 -0.35
C ALA A 180 -18.78 15.53 -0.02
N PRO A 181 -19.64 15.97 -0.96
CA PRO A 181 -21.04 16.26 -0.67
C PRO A 181 -21.80 15.08 -0.06
N GLU A 182 -21.39 13.85 -0.41
CA GLU A 182 -22.08 12.61 0.00
C GLU A 182 -21.35 11.90 1.14
N PHE A 183 -19.98 11.92 1.14
CA PHE A 183 -19.18 11.05 2.00
C PHE A 183 -18.28 11.77 3.02
N ALA A 184 -18.19 13.11 3.01
CA ALA A 184 -17.35 13.80 3.97
C ALA A 184 -17.80 13.52 5.41
N GLY A 185 -16.84 13.23 6.28
CA GLY A 185 -17.11 12.81 7.67
C GLY A 185 -17.44 11.32 7.84
N GLN A 186 -17.87 10.62 6.77
CA GLN A 186 -18.18 9.18 6.81
C GLN A 186 -17.04 8.34 6.21
N ALA A 187 -16.33 8.91 5.24
CA ALA A 187 -15.19 8.28 4.58
C ALA A 187 -14.09 9.32 4.29
N ARG A 188 -12.92 8.81 3.92
CA ARG A 188 -11.75 9.66 3.65
C ARG A 188 -10.86 9.11 2.54
N LEU A 189 -10.06 10.00 1.96
CA LEU A 189 -9.03 9.69 0.99
C LEU A 189 -7.66 9.72 1.66
N ARG A 190 -6.78 8.83 1.27
CA ARG A 190 -5.37 8.83 1.65
C ARG A 190 -4.53 8.80 0.38
N ILE A 191 -3.53 9.66 0.30
CA ILE A 191 -2.57 9.66 -0.81
C ILE A 191 -1.47 8.66 -0.49
N SER A 192 -1.03 7.92 -1.50
CA SER A 192 0.16 7.08 -1.41
C SER A 192 1.44 7.93 -1.40
N SER A 193 2.52 7.50 -2.04
CA SER A 193 3.78 8.24 -1.99
C SER A 193 3.79 9.46 -2.91
N LEU A 194 4.26 10.59 -2.37
CA LEU A 194 4.58 11.82 -3.09
C LEU A 194 6.09 12.07 -3.10
N GLU A 195 6.59 12.78 -4.09
CA GLU A 195 7.95 13.30 -4.09
C GLU A 195 8.00 14.69 -3.43
N PRO A 196 9.08 15.06 -2.71
CA PRO A 196 9.18 16.40 -2.10
C PRO A 196 8.96 17.54 -3.10
N GLY A 197 9.43 17.39 -4.35
CA GLY A 197 9.28 18.40 -5.41
C GLY A 197 7.83 18.59 -5.90
N GLN A 198 6.88 17.76 -5.47
CA GLN A 198 5.46 17.92 -5.79
C GLN A 198 4.72 18.78 -4.74
N LEU A 199 5.36 19.08 -3.62
CA LEU A 199 4.80 19.91 -2.56
C LEU A 199 5.14 21.39 -2.80
N ASP A 200 4.87 21.87 -4.00
CA ASP A 200 4.88 23.28 -4.34
C ASP A 200 3.58 23.97 -3.86
N GLN A 201 3.46 25.28 -4.08
CA GLN A 201 2.28 26.04 -3.63
C GLN A 201 0.97 25.46 -4.18
N HIS A 202 0.96 25.06 -5.45
CA HIS A 202 -0.22 24.44 -6.07
C HIS A 202 -0.63 23.12 -5.41
N GLY A 203 0.37 22.30 -5.05
CA GLY A 203 0.15 21.07 -4.30
C GLY A 203 -0.32 21.31 -2.88
N LEU A 204 0.30 22.24 -2.17
CA LEU A 204 -0.10 22.63 -0.82
C LEU A 204 -1.54 23.14 -0.77
N ASP A 205 -1.91 24.03 -1.70
CA ASP A 205 -3.29 24.55 -1.78
C ASP A 205 -4.31 23.44 -2.06
N ALA A 206 -3.96 22.46 -2.90
CA ALA A 206 -4.84 21.33 -3.18
C ALA A 206 -5.01 20.40 -1.97
N LEU A 207 -3.92 20.14 -1.23
CA LEU A 207 -3.94 19.32 -0.02
C LEU A 207 -4.79 19.97 1.07
N MET A 208 -4.60 21.26 1.31
CA MET A 208 -5.32 22.01 2.34
C MET A 208 -6.80 22.21 2.03
N ALA A 209 -7.16 22.31 0.75
CA ALA A 209 -8.56 22.48 0.32
C ALA A 209 -9.38 21.18 0.31
N CYS A 210 -8.74 20.01 0.34
CA CYS A 210 -9.43 18.73 0.22
C CYS A 210 -10.06 18.31 1.56
N ARG A 211 -11.40 18.31 1.62
CA ARG A 211 -12.19 18.00 2.83
C ARG A 211 -12.13 16.53 3.25
N MET A 212 -11.92 15.65 2.27
CA MET A 212 -11.89 14.21 2.51
C MET A 212 -10.49 13.67 2.78
N LEU A 213 -9.45 14.50 2.70
CA LEU A 213 -8.08 14.02 2.81
C LEU A 213 -7.70 13.72 4.27
N CYS A 214 -7.03 12.58 4.47
CA CYS A 214 -6.34 12.30 5.73
C CYS A 214 -5.19 13.30 5.95
N PRO A 215 -5.03 13.88 7.15
CA PRO A 215 -3.85 14.68 7.51
C PRO A 215 -2.62 13.78 7.65
N HIS A 216 -2.20 13.20 6.54
CA HIS A 216 -1.10 12.26 6.45
C HIS A 216 -0.46 12.34 5.06
N LEU A 217 0.87 12.38 5.04
CA LEU A 217 1.65 12.26 3.83
C LEU A 217 2.68 11.13 3.95
N HIS A 218 2.93 10.45 2.85
CA HIS A 218 4.06 9.55 2.69
C HIS A 218 4.98 10.10 1.60
N ILE A 219 6.26 10.33 1.93
CA ILE A 219 7.18 11.04 1.07
C ILE A 219 8.31 10.12 0.59
N SER A 220 8.51 10.06 -0.71
CA SER A 220 9.68 9.40 -1.33
C SER A 220 10.94 10.27 -1.12
N LEU A 221 11.34 10.46 0.16
CA LEU A 221 12.45 11.31 0.57
C LEU A 221 13.78 10.82 0.02
N GLN A 222 13.99 9.53 0.08
CA GLN A 222 15.18 8.76 -0.32
C GLN A 222 16.44 9.10 0.49
N HIS A 223 16.84 10.39 0.63
CA HIS A 223 18.00 10.82 1.40
C HIS A 223 17.92 12.29 1.86
N GLY A 224 18.71 12.65 2.91
CA GLY A 224 18.80 14.03 3.43
C GLY A 224 19.99 14.83 2.89
N SER A 225 20.94 14.21 2.19
CA SER A 225 22.07 14.89 1.57
C SER A 225 21.78 15.23 0.11
N GLN A 226 21.93 16.51 -0.27
CA GLN A 226 21.75 16.96 -1.65
C GLN A 226 22.76 16.32 -2.61
N ALA A 227 23.98 16.01 -2.14
CA ALA A 227 24.98 15.36 -2.95
C ALA A 227 24.55 13.92 -3.31
N VAL A 228 24.01 13.17 -2.35
CA VAL A 228 23.48 11.82 -2.58
C VAL A 228 22.24 11.88 -3.44
N LEU A 229 21.32 12.81 -3.20
CA LEU A 229 20.12 13.00 -4.05
C LEU A 229 20.48 13.28 -5.52
N LYS A 230 21.49 14.12 -5.78
CA LYS A 230 22.00 14.36 -7.15
C LYS A 230 22.54 13.06 -7.77
N ARG A 231 23.32 12.27 -7.02
CA ARG A 231 23.81 10.95 -7.50
C ARG A 231 22.68 9.95 -7.73
N MET A 232 21.61 10.02 -6.95
CA MET A 232 20.38 9.24 -7.13
C MET A 232 19.57 9.66 -8.36
N GLY A 233 19.93 10.78 -9.04
CA GLY A 233 19.12 11.37 -10.14
C GLY A 233 17.88 12.08 -9.61
N ARG A 234 17.90 12.56 -8.36
CA ARG A 234 16.80 13.25 -7.67
C ARG A 234 17.15 14.67 -7.25
N GLY A 235 18.06 15.30 -7.99
CA GLY A 235 18.49 16.68 -7.74
C GLY A 235 17.45 17.77 -8.01
N HIS A 236 16.25 17.42 -8.43
CA HIS A 236 15.14 18.33 -8.73
C HIS A 236 14.39 18.83 -7.49
N TYR A 237 14.73 18.32 -6.30
CA TYR A 237 14.26 18.85 -5.03
C TYR A 237 15.40 18.91 -4.00
N THR A 238 15.17 19.63 -2.92
CA THR A 238 16.09 19.74 -1.79
C THR A 238 15.40 19.35 -0.49
N PRO A 239 16.14 18.93 0.55
CA PRO A 239 15.57 18.71 1.88
C PRO A 239 14.82 19.93 2.43
N ALA A 240 15.34 21.15 2.18
CA ALA A 240 14.70 22.40 2.62
C ALA A 240 13.32 22.63 2.00
N MET A 241 13.09 22.20 0.75
CA MET A 241 11.75 22.26 0.14
C MET A 241 10.75 21.40 0.93
N LEU A 242 11.15 20.22 1.38
CA LEU A 242 10.30 19.38 2.22
C LEU A 242 10.06 20.02 3.59
N GLU A 243 11.09 20.56 4.24
CA GLU A 243 10.96 21.22 5.54
C GLU A 243 9.97 22.38 5.46
N ASN A 244 10.07 23.23 4.42
CA ASN A 244 9.15 24.34 4.18
C ASN A 244 7.71 23.84 3.96
N ALA A 245 7.50 22.83 3.11
CA ALA A 245 6.18 22.28 2.85
C ALA A 245 5.56 21.67 4.12
N VAL A 246 6.34 20.94 4.90
CA VAL A 246 5.89 20.36 6.19
C VAL A 246 5.54 21.46 7.19
N SER A 247 6.31 22.56 7.25
CA SER A 247 5.99 23.70 8.11
C SER A 247 4.63 24.32 7.78
N VAL A 248 4.34 24.53 6.49
CA VAL A 248 3.05 25.06 6.03
C VAL A 248 1.90 24.10 6.40
N LEU A 249 2.07 22.81 6.13
CA LEU A 249 1.05 21.81 6.40
C LEU A 249 0.83 21.58 7.90
N SER A 250 1.88 21.67 8.74
CA SER A 250 1.75 21.58 10.19
C SER A 250 1.00 22.76 10.80
N ALA A 251 1.03 23.93 10.16
CA ALA A 251 0.20 25.05 10.56
C ALA A 251 -1.29 24.83 10.23
N HIS A 252 -1.58 24.12 9.14
CA HIS A 252 -2.95 23.79 8.72
C HIS A 252 -3.49 22.53 9.43
N TRP A 253 -2.66 21.50 9.60
CA TRP A 253 -2.96 20.26 10.31
C TRP A 253 -2.13 20.19 11.59
N PRO A 254 -2.64 20.63 12.75
CA PRO A 254 -1.89 20.64 14.01
C PRO A 254 -1.35 19.27 14.41
N VAL A 255 -2.03 18.20 13.99
CA VAL A 255 -1.54 16.83 14.03
C VAL A 255 -1.54 16.28 12.61
N MET A 256 -0.39 15.86 12.13
CA MET A 256 -0.26 15.18 10.84
C MET A 256 0.68 14.00 10.92
N GLY A 257 0.36 12.93 10.21
CA GLY A 257 1.27 11.80 10.02
C GLY A 257 2.24 12.09 8.88
N LEU A 258 3.54 11.97 9.11
CA LEU A 258 4.57 12.09 8.09
C LEU A 258 5.38 10.81 7.99
N GLY A 259 5.15 10.04 6.93
CA GLY A 259 5.94 8.87 6.58
C GLY A 259 6.97 9.15 5.50
N ALA A 260 8.04 8.34 5.42
CA ALA A 260 9.00 8.45 4.34
C ALA A 260 9.59 7.11 3.90
N ASP A 261 9.99 7.05 2.61
CA ASP A 261 10.93 6.04 2.12
C ASP A 261 12.34 6.60 2.14
N ILE A 262 13.29 5.84 2.72
CA ILE A 262 14.69 6.22 2.89
C ILE A 262 15.60 5.08 2.42
N ILE A 263 16.64 5.41 1.66
CA ILE A 263 17.67 4.45 1.21
C ILE A 263 18.97 4.74 1.96
N ALA A 264 19.49 3.72 2.67
CA ALA A 264 20.76 3.77 3.39
C ALA A 264 21.87 3.09 2.61
N GLY A 265 23.07 3.64 2.62
CA GLY A 265 24.24 3.01 2.00
C GLY A 265 24.23 3.06 0.48
N PHE A 266 23.77 4.17 -0.09
CA PHE A 266 23.84 4.42 -1.54
C PHE A 266 25.32 4.57 -1.97
N PRO A 267 25.72 4.11 -3.18
CA PRO A 267 27.11 4.21 -3.63
C PRO A 267 27.69 5.62 -3.48
N GLY A 268 28.82 5.72 -2.78
CA GLY A 268 29.49 7.00 -2.50
C GLY A 268 28.88 7.82 -1.35
N GLU A 269 27.91 7.31 -0.60
CA GLU A 269 27.39 7.93 0.62
C GLU A 269 28.49 7.94 1.71
N THR A 270 28.77 9.12 2.25
CA THR A 270 29.76 9.34 3.32
C THR A 270 29.11 9.35 4.71
N GLU A 271 29.92 9.37 5.77
CA GLU A 271 29.38 9.53 7.13
C GLU A 271 28.82 10.93 7.36
N ASP A 272 29.34 11.95 6.68
CA ASP A 272 28.75 13.30 6.70
C ASP A 272 27.37 13.34 6.05
N ASP A 273 27.18 12.61 4.94
CA ASP A 273 25.86 12.48 4.31
C ASP A 273 24.86 11.77 5.24
N MET A 274 25.32 10.74 5.93
CA MET A 274 24.50 10.02 6.91
C MET A 274 24.11 10.92 8.09
N ARG A 275 25.04 11.73 8.59
CA ARG A 275 24.78 12.72 9.66
C ARG A 275 23.72 13.74 9.22
N ARG A 276 23.83 14.30 8.00
CA ARG A 276 22.83 15.22 7.43
C ARG A 276 21.44 14.58 7.34
N LEU A 277 21.37 13.30 7.01
CA LEU A 277 20.10 12.58 6.94
C LEU A 277 19.50 12.40 8.36
N LEU A 278 20.29 12.05 9.35
CA LEU A 278 19.83 11.95 10.75
C LEU A 278 19.34 13.30 11.29
N GLU A 279 20.10 14.38 11.03
CA GLU A 279 19.70 15.74 11.38
C GLU A 279 18.37 16.16 10.72
N LEU A 280 18.14 15.77 9.48
CA LEU A 280 16.87 16.03 8.80
C LEU A 280 15.70 15.26 9.45
N ILE A 281 15.92 13.97 9.76
CA ILE A 281 14.93 13.16 10.48
C ILE A 281 14.57 13.80 11.83
N GLU A 282 15.57 14.33 12.55
CA GLU A 282 15.34 14.98 13.83
C GLU A 282 14.45 16.23 13.69
N ARG A 283 14.68 17.05 12.67
CA ARG A 283 13.88 18.27 12.44
C ARG A 283 12.47 18.02 11.92
N LEU A 284 12.25 16.91 11.18
CA LEU A 284 10.94 16.59 10.63
C LEU A 284 10.04 15.90 11.69
N PRO A 285 8.70 16.13 11.68
CA PRO A 285 7.74 15.47 12.55
C PRO A 285 7.43 14.04 12.03
N MET A 286 8.47 13.21 11.92
CA MET A 286 8.34 11.86 11.37
C MET A 286 7.48 10.97 12.26
N SER A 287 6.47 10.34 11.66
CA SER A 287 5.62 9.33 12.33
C SER A 287 6.06 7.90 12.03
N TYR A 288 6.73 7.66 10.90
CA TYR A 288 7.35 6.38 10.53
C TYR A 288 8.27 6.56 9.32
N ALA A 289 9.12 5.57 9.03
CA ALA A 289 9.78 5.48 7.74
C ALA A 289 10.02 4.02 7.35
N HIS A 290 10.04 3.78 6.04
CA HIS A 290 10.55 2.56 5.46
C HIS A 290 12.02 2.76 5.08
N VAL A 291 12.91 2.15 5.86
CA VAL A 291 14.35 2.27 5.65
C VAL A 291 14.88 1.05 4.93
N PHE A 292 15.37 1.25 3.71
CA PHE A 292 15.89 0.23 2.83
C PHE A 292 17.42 0.31 2.74
N PRO A 293 18.17 -0.73 3.11
CA PRO A 293 19.57 -0.83 2.68
C PRO A 293 19.62 -0.83 1.15
N TYR A 294 20.49 -0.01 0.55
CA TYR A 294 20.63 0.02 -0.91
C TYR A 294 20.90 -1.38 -1.46
N SER A 295 20.06 -1.79 -2.40
CA SER A 295 20.18 -3.06 -3.12
C SER A 295 20.49 -2.79 -4.59
N ARG A 296 21.59 -3.36 -5.08
CA ARG A 296 21.97 -3.28 -6.49
C ARG A 296 20.86 -3.89 -7.35
N ARG A 297 20.53 -3.19 -8.43
CA ARG A 297 19.53 -3.65 -9.40
C ARG A 297 20.22 -3.75 -10.75
N PRO A 298 20.40 -4.96 -11.31
CA PRO A 298 21.03 -5.13 -12.63
C PRO A 298 20.38 -4.25 -13.69
N GLY A 299 21.21 -3.61 -14.52
CA GLY A 299 20.73 -2.71 -15.58
C GLY A 299 20.49 -1.26 -15.15
N THR A 300 20.50 -0.94 -13.85
CA THR A 300 20.43 0.46 -13.38
C THR A 300 21.79 1.13 -13.41
N ALA A 301 21.83 2.47 -13.49
CA ALA A 301 23.09 3.20 -13.49
C ALA A 301 23.85 3.02 -12.16
N ALA A 302 23.16 3.07 -11.02
CA ALA A 302 23.76 2.93 -9.70
C ALA A 302 24.39 1.54 -9.44
N ASP A 303 23.97 0.53 -10.18
CA ASP A 303 24.60 -0.80 -10.14
C ASP A 303 26.09 -0.76 -10.55
N ARG A 304 26.44 0.20 -11.40
CA ARG A 304 27.81 0.37 -11.96
C ARG A 304 28.60 1.52 -11.33
N PHE A 305 28.01 2.22 -10.35
CA PHE A 305 28.71 3.32 -9.69
C PHE A 305 29.86 2.82 -8.85
N ASP A 306 30.95 3.57 -8.87
CA ASP A 306 32.04 3.41 -7.91
C ASP A 306 31.58 3.77 -6.50
N GLY A 307 32.37 3.35 -5.49
CA GLY A 307 32.07 3.62 -4.09
C GLY A 307 30.92 2.77 -3.54
N GLN A 308 30.75 1.54 -4.08
CA GLN A 308 29.83 0.56 -3.51
C GLN A 308 30.17 0.30 -2.04
N ILE A 309 29.19 0.43 -1.17
CA ILE A 309 29.35 0.29 0.27
C ILE A 309 29.22 -1.18 0.68
N ALA A 310 30.00 -1.63 1.63
CA ALA A 310 29.95 -2.99 2.17
C ALA A 310 28.56 -3.28 2.75
N HIS A 311 28.08 -4.52 2.59
CA HIS A 311 26.74 -4.90 3.05
C HIS A 311 26.52 -4.68 4.55
N SER A 312 27.51 -5.01 5.37
CA SER A 312 27.49 -4.77 6.82
C SER A 312 27.26 -3.31 7.17
N LEU A 313 27.99 -2.38 6.52
CA LEU A 313 27.84 -0.94 6.74
C LEU A 313 26.47 -0.42 6.27
N LYS A 314 25.91 -0.95 5.19
CA LYS A 314 24.54 -0.62 4.78
C LYS A 314 23.51 -1.03 5.84
N LEU A 315 23.66 -2.21 6.43
CA LEU A 315 22.77 -2.69 7.48
C LEU A 315 22.92 -1.87 8.77
N GLU A 316 24.14 -1.52 9.15
CA GLU A 316 24.42 -0.65 10.30
C GLU A 316 23.78 0.72 10.13
N ARG A 317 23.98 1.40 8.99
CA ARG A 317 23.36 2.68 8.69
C ARG A 317 21.83 2.60 8.69
N ALA A 318 21.27 1.54 8.10
CA ALA A 318 19.83 1.32 8.11
C ALA A 318 19.29 1.08 9.53
N ALA A 319 20.04 0.43 10.42
CA ALA A 319 19.67 0.27 11.83
C ALA A 319 19.63 1.63 12.54
N ARG A 320 20.70 2.43 12.44
CA ARG A 320 20.76 3.79 13.02
C ARG A 320 19.57 4.67 12.60
N LEU A 321 19.18 4.61 11.31
CA LEU A 321 18.02 5.35 10.80
C LEU A 321 16.71 4.83 11.39
N ARG A 322 16.55 3.50 11.49
CA ARG A 322 15.34 2.91 12.09
C ARG A 322 15.18 3.30 13.55
N ASP A 323 16.29 3.30 14.30
CA ASP A 323 16.29 3.70 15.72
C ASP A 323 15.89 5.16 15.89
N ALA A 324 16.45 6.07 15.07
CA ALA A 324 16.08 7.48 15.06
C ALA A 324 14.58 7.67 14.74
N VAL A 325 14.08 6.98 13.72
CA VAL A 325 12.66 7.04 13.33
C VAL A 325 11.76 6.42 14.39
N ALA A 326 12.18 5.32 15.04
CA ALA A 326 11.40 4.69 16.11
C ALA A 326 11.21 5.64 17.31
N SER A 327 12.25 6.39 17.68
CA SER A 327 12.15 7.43 18.70
C SER A 327 11.13 8.51 18.34
N LYS A 328 11.16 9.02 17.10
CA LYS A 328 10.19 10.00 16.58
C LYS A 328 8.78 9.43 16.58
N GLN A 329 8.62 8.16 16.17
CA GLN A 329 7.31 7.48 16.18
C GLN A 329 6.72 7.38 17.58
N GLN A 330 7.51 7.01 18.59
CA GLN A 330 7.03 6.94 19.96
C GLN A 330 6.60 8.31 20.49
N ALA A 331 7.37 9.37 20.20
CA ALA A 331 6.98 10.74 20.53
C ALA A 331 5.65 11.14 19.82
N PHE A 332 5.52 10.83 18.55
CA PHE A 332 4.30 11.09 17.78
C PHE A 332 3.07 10.35 18.34
N LEU A 333 3.22 9.10 18.75
CA LEU A 333 2.14 8.32 19.37
C LEU A 333 1.77 8.90 20.74
N ALA A 334 2.77 9.32 21.54
CA ALA A 334 2.54 9.93 22.84
C ALA A 334 1.77 11.26 22.73
N GLU A 335 2.08 12.10 21.72
CA GLU A 335 1.33 13.33 21.47
C GLU A 335 -0.14 13.05 21.12
N GLN A 336 -0.42 11.97 20.40
CA GLN A 336 -1.80 11.60 20.07
C GLN A 336 -2.65 11.20 21.30
N LEU A 337 -2.03 10.78 22.42
CA LEU A 337 -2.80 10.55 23.67
C LEU A 337 -3.52 11.79 24.20
N LYS A 338 -3.05 12.98 23.80
CA LYS A 338 -3.66 14.26 24.20
C LYS A 338 -4.92 14.61 23.39
N LEU A 339 -5.17 13.87 22.29
CA LEU A 339 -6.32 14.12 21.44
C LEU A 339 -7.61 13.67 22.15
N PRO A 340 -8.65 14.51 22.20
CA PRO A 340 -9.93 14.12 22.77
C PRO A 340 -10.65 13.08 21.91
N ARG A 341 -10.39 13.10 20.60
CA ARG A 341 -11.06 12.25 19.61
C ARG A 341 -10.15 12.01 18.41
N MET A 342 -10.28 10.86 17.79
CA MET A 342 -9.75 10.51 16.48
C MET A 342 -10.74 9.65 15.70
N LEU A 343 -10.56 9.54 14.40
CA LEU A 343 -11.38 8.70 13.53
C LEU A 343 -10.57 7.46 13.10
N VAL A 344 -11.08 6.28 13.38
CA VAL A 344 -10.40 5.01 13.07
C VAL A 344 -11.15 4.25 11.98
N ALA A 345 -10.44 3.90 10.91
CA ALA A 345 -10.92 2.95 9.92
C ALA A 345 -10.52 1.54 10.38
N ALA A 346 -11.51 0.68 10.65
CA ALA A 346 -11.26 -0.70 11.07
C ALA A 346 -10.77 -1.56 9.91
N ASP A 347 -9.79 -2.43 10.16
CA ASP A 347 -9.25 -3.35 9.14
C ASP A 347 -10.23 -4.50 8.80
N ASN A 348 -11.10 -4.86 9.72
CA ASN A 348 -12.17 -5.83 9.53
C ASN A 348 -13.45 -5.38 10.25
N PRO A 349 -14.31 -4.58 9.58
CA PRO A 349 -15.57 -4.13 10.17
C PRO A 349 -16.52 -5.28 10.56
N GLN A 350 -16.46 -6.39 9.85
CA GLN A 350 -17.30 -7.57 10.18
C GLN A 350 -16.96 -8.19 11.53
N ALA A 351 -15.77 -7.91 12.08
CA ALA A 351 -15.40 -8.36 13.43
C ALA A 351 -16.23 -7.71 14.55
N PHE A 352 -17.00 -6.67 14.24
CA PHE A 352 -17.94 -6.06 15.17
C PHE A 352 -19.27 -6.80 15.25
N ALA A 353 -19.66 -7.55 14.21
CA ALA A 353 -20.86 -8.36 14.25
C ALA A 353 -20.74 -9.39 15.41
N GLU A 354 -21.79 -9.52 16.22
CA GLU A 354 -21.82 -10.53 17.26
C GLU A 354 -21.64 -11.92 16.63
N PRO A 355 -20.87 -12.82 17.27
CA PRO A 355 -20.85 -14.20 16.82
C PRO A 355 -22.29 -14.69 16.86
N ALA A 356 -22.81 -15.16 15.71
CA ALA A 356 -24.12 -15.77 15.64
C ALA A 356 -24.24 -16.75 16.81
N THR A 357 -25.17 -16.50 17.72
CA THR A 357 -25.51 -17.43 18.77
C THR A 357 -25.93 -18.72 18.09
N VAL A 358 -25.07 -19.74 18.15
CA VAL A 358 -25.45 -21.08 17.74
C VAL A 358 -26.64 -21.43 18.61
N ALA A 359 -27.83 -21.38 18.01
CA ALA A 359 -29.04 -21.81 18.66
C ALA A 359 -28.76 -23.24 19.19
N ALA A 360 -28.83 -23.41 20.49
CA ALA A 360 -28.71 -24.70 21.14
C ALA A 360 -29.81 -25.59 20.53
N GLY A 361 -29.43 -26.41 19.57
CA GLY A 361 -30.29 -27.39 18.95
C GLY A 361 -30.75 -28.38 20.02
N ALA A 362 -32.03 -28.64 19.98
CA ALA A 362 -32.78 -29.50 20.86
C ALA A 362 -32.02 -30.78 21.27
N ALA A 363 -31.97 -30.99 22.56
CA ALA A 363 -31.53 -32.25 23.18
C ALA A 363 -32.47 -33.40 22.74
N THR A 364 -31.99 -34.30 21.91
CA THR A 364 -32.61 -35.59 21.73
C THR A 364 -32.09 -36.52 22.84
N THR A 365 -32.99 -36.89 23.71
CA THR A 365 -32.80 -37.94 24.74
C THR A 365 -32.52 -39.29 24.08
N GLY A 366 -31.34 -39.83 24.27
CA GLY A 366 -30.97 -41.17 23.92
C GLY A 366 -30.11 -41.77 25.06
N ALA A 367 -30.63 -42.81 25.68
CA ALA A 367 -30.08 -43.49 26.87
C ALA A 367 -28.70 -44.10 26.59
N ALA A 368 -27.85 -44.04 27.63
CA ALA A 368 -26.54 -44.65 27.72
C ALA A 368 -26.59 -46.21 27.89
N PRO A 369 -25.46 -46.88 27.61
CA PRO A 369 -25.00 -47.86 28.61
C PRO A 369 -23.62 -47.53 29.19
N ALA A 370 -23.50 -47.91 30.45
CA ALA A 370 -22.35 -47.71 31.30
C ALA A 370 -21.12 -48.52 30.88
N GLY A 371 -19.95 -47.96 31.09
CA GLY A 371 -18.73 -48.76 31.21
C GLY A 371 -17.43 -47.99 30.98
N ALA A 372 -16.63 -47.98 32.06
CA ALA A 372 -15.17 -47.88 32.12
C ALA A 372 -14.48 -46.52 32.31
N ASN A 373 -13.83 -46.46 33.43
CA ASN A 373 -12.89 -45.50 33.98
C ASN A 373 -11.86 -44.94 33.01
N GLY A 374 -11.80 -43.64 32.92
CA GLY A 374 -10.70 -42.85 32.34
C GLY A 374 -10.76 -41.44 32.91
N ALA A 375 -9.71 -41.00 33.58
CA ALA A 375 -9.60 -39.68 34.14
C ALA A 375 -9.75 -38.59 33.04
N PRO A 376 -10.45 -37.47 33.29
CA PRO A 376 -10.58 -36.40 32.30
C PRO A 376 -9.22 -35.74 32.04
N ALA A 377 -8.83 -35.74 30.77
CA ALA A 377 -7.72 -34.90 30.31
C ALA A 377 -8.04 -33.42 30.58
N PRO A 378 -7.06 -32.57 30.93
CA PRO A 378 -7.31 -31.17 31.18
C PRO A 378 -7.84 -30.51 29.91
N GLU A 379 -9.03 -29.93 30.01
CA GLU A 379 -9.59 -29.07 28.95
C GLU A 379 -8.55 -28.04 28.53
N ALA A 380 -8.18 -28.10 27.24
CA ALA A 380 -7.33 -27.05 26.64
C ALA A 380 -8.04 -25.73 26.81
N ALA A 381 -7.50 -24.88 27.67
CA ALA A 381 -7.97 -23.52 27.89
C ALA A 381 -8.05 -22.81 26.53
N GLY A 382 -9.25 -22.57 26.05
CA GLY A 382 -9.51 -21.86 24.82
C GLY A 382 -8.74 -20.53 24.81
N LYS A 383 -7.97 -20.26 23.73
CA LYS A 383 -7.26 -19.00 23.57
C LYS A 383 -8.24 -17.84 23.85
N PRO A 384 -7.91 -16.88 24.71
CA PRO A 384 -8.82 -15.79 25.05
C PRO A 384 -9.26 -15.11 23.76
N LYS A 385 -10.58 -15.00 23.54
CA LYS A 385 -11.16 -14.29 22.40
C LYS A 385 -10.59 -12.89 22.42
N LYS A 386 -9.91 -12.48 21.34
CA LYS A 386 -9.31 -11.14 21.23
C LYS A 386 -10.43 -10.10 21.30
N ASN A 387 -10.52 -9.41 22.41
CA ASN A 387 -11.49 -8.31 22.64
C ASN A 387 -11.06 -7.01 21.97
N THR A 388 -10.27 -7.12 20.87
CA THR A 388 -9.74 -5.97 20.14
C THR A 388 -9.84 -6.18 18.64
N VAL A 389 -10.19 -5.12 17.91
CA VAL A 389 -10.16 -5.04 16.44
C VAL A 389 -9.04 -4.12 16.03
N LYS A 390 -8.33 -4.45 14.95
CA LYS A 390 -7.28 -3.60 14.39
C LYS A 390 -7.88 -2.54 13.48
N GLY A 391 -7.21 -1.40 13.40
CA GLY A 391 -7.55 -0.32 12.48
C GLY A 391 -6.41 0.68 12.34
N VAL A 392 -6.67 1.75 11.62
CA VAL A 392 -5.74 2.86 11.40
C VAL A 392 -6.49 4.18 11.56
N ASN A 393 -5.89 5.13 12.26
CA ASN A 393 -6.49 6.47 12.37
C ASN A 393 -6.14 7.36 11.17
N GLU A 394 -6.67 8.60 11.17
CA GLU A 394 -6.45 9.58 10.11
C GLU A 394 -4.97 9.94 9.93
N TYR A 395 -4.16 9.85 10.96
CA TYR A 395 -2.72 10.16 10.95
C TYR A 395 -1.84 8.97 10.59
N TYR A 396 -2.44 7.84 10.18
CA TYR A 396 -1.78 6.58 9.83
C TYR A 396 -1.15 5.85 11.02
N ALA A 397 -1.54 6.15 12.24
CA ALA A 397 -1.15 5.35 13.39
C ALA A 397 -1.99 4.06 13.47
N ALA A 398 -1.32 2.93 13.68
CA ALA A 398 -1.99 1.66 13.92
C ALA A 398 -2.77 1.72 15.24
N CYS A 399 -4.03 1.26 15.23
CA CYS A 399 -4.92 1.26 16.37
C CYS A 399 -5.37 -0.15 16.73
N SER A 400 -5.37 -0.44 18.03
CA SER A 400 -6.04 -1.59 18.64
C SER A 400 -7.32 -1.10 19.32
N ILE A 401 -8.47 -1.28 18.66
CA ILE A 401 -9.77 -0.84 19.14
C ILE A 401 -10.25 -1.80 20.21
N ARG A 402 -10.42 -1.35 21.44
CA ARG A 402 -11.06 -2.14 22.50
C ARG A 402 -12.56 -2.21 22.26
N LEU A 403 -13.09 -3.41 22.22
CA LEU A 403 -14.52 -3.63 22.12
C LEU A 403 -15.16 -3.46 23.52
N PRO A 404 -16.31 -2.80 23.63
CA PRO A 404 -17.01 -2.67 24.89
C PRO A 404 -17.40 -4.07 25.40
N ALA A 405 -17.22 -4.29 26.72
CA ALA A 405 -17.60 -5.53 27.38
C ALA A 405 -19.12 -5.71 27.42
N GLN A 406 -19.84 -4.59 27.55
CA GLN A 406 -21.29 -4.49 27.51
C GLN A 406 -21.66 -3.27 26.66
N GLY A 407 -22.80 -3.31 25.99
CA GLY A 407 -23.30 -2.21 25.17
C GLY A 407 -23.33 -2.52 23.66
N LYS A 408 -23.84 -1.58 22.87
CA LYS A 408 -24.01 -1.73 21.43
C LYS A 408 -22.65 -1.65 20.73
N ARG A 409 -22.29 -2.68 19.99
CA ARG A 409 -21.12 -2.67 19.11
C ARG A 409 -21.48 -1.95 17.80
N PRO A 410 -20.50 -1.29 17.14
CA PRO A 410 -20.72 -0.78 15.80
C PRO A 410 -21.18 -1.90 14.86
N GLY A 411 -22.04 -1.59 13.90
CA GLY A 411 -22.41 -2.51 12.84
C GLY A 411 -21.26 -2.75 11.87
N ALA A 412 -21.37 -3.78 11.03
CA ALA A 412 -20.40 -4.06 9.97
C ALA A 412 -20.31 -2.92 8.93
N ASP A 413 -21.35 -2.10 8.84
CA ASP A 413 -21.51 -0.91 7.99
C ASP A 413 -21.09 0.39 8.69
N ALA A 414 -20.58 0.30 9.92
CA ALA A 414 -20.11 1.48 10.63
C ALA A 414 -18.98 2.17 9.85
N GLY A 415 -19.17 3.44 9.57
CA GLY A 415 -18.24 4.30 8.87
C GLY A 415 -16.89 4.46 9.59
N LEU A 416 -16.31 5.63 9.54
CA LEU A 416 -15.15 5.99 10.37
C LEU A 416 -15.57 6.00 11.84
N LEU A 417 -14.88 5.24 12.68
CA LEU A 417 -15.22 5.05 14.08
C LEU A 417 -14.61 6.16 14.93
N PRO A 418 -15.43 6.98 15.60
CA PRO A 418 -14.94 7.92 16.60
C PRO A 418 -14.38 7.14 17.80
N ALA A 419 -13.14 7.47 18.16
CA ALA A 419 -12.43 6.80 19.24
C ALA A 419 -11.56 7.78 20.02
N ARG A 420 -11.30 7.44 21.27
CA ARG A 420 -10.35 8.15 22.14
C ARG A 420 -9.14 7.29 22.38
N PRO A 421 -7.90 7.81 22.23
CA PRO A 421 -6.70 7.08 22.57
C PRO A 421 -6.57 6.93 24.10
N VAL A 422 -6.17 5.76 24.56
CA VAL A 422 -6.07 5.46 26.00
C VAL A 422 -4.68 4.94 26.41
N ALA A 423 -3.90 4.42 25.46
CA ALA A 423 -2.52 3.98 25.73
C ALA A 423 -1.69 3.95 24.45
N VAL A 424 -0.37 4.09 24.62
CA VAL A 424 0.63 3.83 23.59
C VAL A 424 1.23 2.45 23.81
N THR A 425 1.52 1.75 22.71
CA THR A 425 2.27 0.49 22.68
C THR A 425 3.40 0.60 21.67
N GLU A 426 4.33 -0.35 21.66
CA GLU A 426 5.36 -0.42 20.61
C GLU A 426 4.77 -0.50 19.18
N LYS A 427 3.54 -0.98 19.04
CA LYS A 427 2.87 -1.25 17.75
C LYS A 427 1.85 -0.19 17.36
N GLY A 428 1.62 0.84 18.16
CA GLY A 428 0.63 1.89 17.92
C GLY A 428 -0.18 2.25 19.14
N LEU A 429 -1.41 2.68 18.92
CA LEU A 429 -2.33 3.15 19.96
C LEU A 429 -3.31 2.06 20.39
N VAL A 430 -3.69 2.08 21.64
CA VAL A 430 -4.92 1.45 22.13
C VAL A 430 -5.99 2.54 22.19
N VAL A 431 -7.15 2.26 21.61
CA VAL A 431 -8.25 3.24 21.54
C VAL A 431 -9.54 2.61 22.03
N GLU A 432 -10.41 3.43 22.62
CA GLU A 432 -11.77 3.09 23.01
C GLU A 432 -12.77 3.87 22.16
N LEU A 433 -13.85 3.18 21.76
CA LEU A 433 -14.91 3.82 20.99
C LEU A 433 -15.65 4.83 21.88
N ILE A 434 -16.01 5.97 21.29
CA ILE A 434 -16.87 6.98 21.90
C ILE A 434 -18.15 7.08 21.09
N GLU A 435 -19.24 7.46 21.75
CA GLU A 435 -20.50 7.72 21.07
C GLU A 435 -20.34 8.87 20.08
N SER A 436 -20.94 8.73 18.91
CA SER A 436 -21.05 9.85 17.96
C SER A 436 -22.09 10.84 18.55
N GLU A 437 -21.63 12.05 18.78
CA GLU A 437 -22.53 13.17 19.09
C GLU A 437 -23.47 13.47 17.91
#